data_7ca3cad855339a2dc75ce4eae9f875c3
#
_entry.id   7ca3cad855339a2dc75ce4eae9f875c3
#
_cell.length_a   1.000
_cell.length_b   1.000
_cell.length_c   1.000
_cell.angle_alpha   90.00
_cell.angle_beta   90.00
_cell.angle_gamma   90.00
#
_symmetry.space_group_name_H-M   'P 1'
#
loop_
_entity.id
_entity.type
_entity.pdbx_description
1 polymer ?
#
loop_
_entity_poly.entity_id
_entity_poly.type
_entity_poly.pdbx_seq_one_letter_code
_entity_poly.pdbx_strand_id
1 'polypeptide(L)'
;TFDGKPVFARDLNAVGAMTVLLKDAIKPNLVQTLDGNPAILHGGPFASIAQGTNTAIATKMGLSLGDYVVTEAGFGADLGAEKFLHIKCEQAGLKPDAVVLVATLRAIKHHAGMSEYELKVPKVAAIESGFCNLEKHIENIQKFGINPVVCVNAFPDDTQAEYDKLKELCAAKGVTAIVSTAFVEGGKGSAEVAQKVIEEIEKGTANYKPLYQPSDSIEYKINVV
;
A
#
# COMPACT_ATOMS: atom_id res chain seq x y z
N THR A 1 8.85 34.87 5.49
CA THR A 1 8.72 36.34 5.45
C THR A 1 8.31 36.80 4.06
N PHE A 2 7.93 38.06 3.96
CA PHE A 2 7.70 38.72 2.68
C PHE A 2 8.91 38.60 1.72
N ASP A 3 10.11 38.63 2.27
CA ASP A 3 11.37 38.51 1.51
C ASP A 3 11.76 37.05 1.18
N GLY A 4 10.87 36.10 1.35
CA GLY A 4 11.10 34.68 1.07
C GLY A 4 11.96 33.92 2.11
N LYS A 5 12.31 34.56 3.24
CA LYS A 5 13.06 33.87 4.31
C LYS A 5 12.14 32.94 5.09
N PRO A 6 12.54 31.67 5.35
CA PRO A 6 11.74 30.75 6.16
C PRO A 6 11.64 31.27 7.62
N VAL A 7 10.46 31.07 8.21
CA VAL A 7 10.20 31.34 9.64
C VAL A 7 9.74 30.06 10.30
N PHE A 8 10.35 29.68 11.40
CA PHE A 8 10.09 28.49 12.18
C PHE A 8 9.37 28.81 13.49
N ALA A 9 8.73 27.83 14.08
CA ALA A 9 8.05 27.97 15.38
C ALA A 9 8.99 28.49 16.48
N ARG A 10 10.27 28.12 16.43
CA ARG A 10 11.29 28.65 17.38
C ARG A 10 11.56 30.16 17.24
N ASP A 11 11.45 30.70 16.04
CA ASP A 11 11.65 32.13 15.78
C ASP A 11 10.49 32.97 16.35
N LEU A 12 9.34 32.34 16.55
CA LEU A 12 8.15 32.93 17.17
C LEU A 12 8.06 32.65 18.68
N ASN A 13 9.05 31.97 19.27
CA ASN A 13 9.01 31.47 20.66
C ASN A 13 7.78 30.60 20.98
N ALA A 14 7.18 29.93 19.96
CA ALA A 14 5.95 29.20 20.08
C ALA A 14 6.15 27.71 20.47
N VAL A 15 7.37 27.19 20.46
CA VAL A 15 7.68 25.76 20.65
C VAL A 15 7.12 25.24 21.98
N GLY A 16 7.26 25.96 23.09
CA GLY A 16 6.77 25.53 24.39
C GLY A 16 5.25 25.40 24.44
N ALA A 17 4.52 26.39 23.90
CA ALA A 17 3.07 26.36 23.81
C ALA A 17 2.58 25.21 22.93
N MET A 18 3.19 25.00 21.76
CA MET A 18 2.88 23.89 20.85
C MET A 18 3.14 22.53 21.52
N THR A 19 4.24 22.39 22.25
CA THR A 19 4.57 21.14 22.97
C THR A 19 3.50 20.78 24.01
N VAL A 20 3.03 21.77 24.76
CA VAL A 20 1.95 21.54 25.76
C VAL A 20 0.66 21.08 25.10
N LEU A 21 0.27 21.70 23.98
CA LEU A 21 -0.92 21.32 23.23
C LEU A 21 -0.82 19.92 22.58
N LEU A 22 0.37 19.55 22.15
CA LEU A 22 0.60 18.30 21.40
C LEU A 22 1.04 17.13 22.28
N LYS A 23 1.32 17.32 23.56
CA LYS A 23 1.93 16.31 24.45
C LYS A 23 1.18 14.97 24.49
N ASP A 24 -0.15 14.99 24.37
CA ASP A 24 -0.96 13.79 24.34
C ASP A 24 -1.25 13.34 22.91
N ALA A 25 -1.42 14.28 21.98
CA ALA A 25 -1.63 13.97 20.56
C ALA A 25 -0.44 13.29 19.88
N ILE A 26 0.79 13.50 20.40
CA ILE A 26 2.01 12.86 19.86
C ILE A 26 2.13 11.37 20.21
N LYS A 27 1.29 10.88 21.13
CA LYS A 27 1.30 9.49 21.59
C LYS A 27 0.40 8.64 20.67
N PRO A 28 0.91 7.58 20.03
CA PRO A 28 0.07 6.65 19.29
C PRO A 28 -0.97 5.96 20.19
N ASN A 29 -2.14 5.68 19.63
CA ASN A 29 -3.19 4.93 20.29
C ASN A 29 -3.05 3.44 19.94
N LEU A 30 -2.91 2.59 20.94
CA LEU A 30 -2.97 1.14 20.79
C LEU A 30 -4.41 0.68 20.99
N VAL A 31 -4.95 0.00 20.01
CA VAL A 31 -6.32 -0.57 20.05
C VAL A 31 -6.28 -2.05 19.72
N GLN A 32 -7.34 -2.76 20.03
CA GLN A 32 -7.53 -4.17 19.70
C GLN A 32 -8.52 -4.30 18.55
N THR A 33 -8.19 -5.10 17.54
CA THR A 33 -9.10 -5.46 16.46
C THR A 33 -10.17 -6.46 16.93
N LEU A 34 -11.22 -6.68 16.13
CA LEU A 34 -12.22 -7.69 16.40
C LEU A 34 -11.66 -9.10 16.51
N ASP A 35 -10.60 -9.41 15.78
CA ASP A 35 -9.88 -10.70 15.83
C ASP A 35 -8.87 -10.77 16.98
N GLY A 36 -8.80 -9.76 17.85
CA GLY A 36 -7.93 -9.74 19.01
C GLY A 36 -6.48 -9.31 18.74
N ASN A 37 -6.16 -8.85 17.54
CA ASN A 37 -4.83 -8.40 17.17
C ASN A 37 -4.59 -6.93 17.57
N PRO A 38 -3.35 -6.52 17.90
CA PRO A 38 -3.03 -5.14 18.16
C PRO A 38 -3.05 -4.30 16.88
N ALA A 39 -3.57 -3.07 16.98
CA ALA A 39 -3.46 -2.07 15.93
C ALA A 39 -3.06 -0.72 16.53
N ILE A 40 -2.21 0.02 15.84
CA ILE A 40 -1.73 1.34 16.27
C ILE A 40 -2.35 2.39 15.37
N LEU A 41 -3.07 3.34 15.96
CA LEU A 41 -3.70 4.47 15.26
C LEU A 41 -3.03 5.77 15.70
N HIS A 42 -2.58 6.58 14.75
CA HIS A 42 -1.92 7.84 15.06
C HIS A 42 -1.99 8.85 13.93
N GLY A 43 -2.40 10.08 14.25
CA GLY A 43 -2.29 11.26 13.42
C GLY A 43 -3.31 11.42 12.30
N GLY A 44 -4.02 10.37 11.88
CA GLY A 44 -5.03 10.41 10.83
C GLY A 44 -4.55 11.00 9.50
N PRO A 45 -3.42 10.56 8.92
CA PRO A 45 -2.85 11.16 7.70
C PRO A 45 -3.71 10.84 6.47
N PHE A 46 -4.59 11.76 6.13
CA PHE A 46 -5.54 11.61 5.03
C PHE A 46 -4.85 11.68 3.67
N ALA A 47 -5.11 10.70 2.79
CA ALA A 47 -4.34 10.50 1.55
C ALA A 47 -4.43 11.63 0.54
N SER A 48 -5.52 12.42 0.53
CA SER A 48 -5.65 13.58 -0.37
C SER A 48 -4.71 14.75 0.02
N ILE A 49 -4.29 14.83 1.27
CA ILE A 49 -3.51 15.95 1.81
C ILE A 49 -2.21 15.55 2.50
N ALA A 50 -2.00 14.27 2.74
CA ALA A 50 -0.81 13.72 3.39
C ALA A 50 -0.37 12.41 2.69
N GLN A 51 0.47 11.59 3.34
CA GLN A 51 0.96 10.34 2.73
C GLN A 51 -0.10 9.23 2.66
N GLY A 52 -1.25 9.37 3.33
CA GLY A 52 -2.31 8.36 3.32
C GLY A 52 -1.95 7.05 4.02
N THR A 53 -1.06 7.12 4.98
CA THR A 53 -0.55 5.97 5.75
C THR A 53 -0.31 6.43 7.18
N ASN A 54 -0.24 5.52 8.14
CA ASN A 54 0.00 5.84 9.54
C ASN A 54 1.28 6.69 9.72
N THR A 55 1.45 7.34 10.87
CA THR A 55 2.62 8.19 11.11
C THR A 55 3.92 7.39 11.18
N ALA A 56 5.05 8.05 10.92
CA ALA A 56 6.37 7.45 11.10
C ALA A 56 6.61 7.00 12.55
N ILE A 57 6.09 7.73 13.53
CA ILE A 57 6.18 7.38 14.95
C ILE A 57 5.46 6.05 15.21
N ALA A 58 4.21 5.90 14.78
CA ALA A 58 3.44 4.69 14.96
C ALA A 58 4.06 3.49 14.21
N THR A 59 4.53 3.70 12.99
CA THR A 59 5.20 2.64 12.22
C THR A 59 6.48 2.16 12.90
N LYS A 60 7.34 3.08 13.37
CA LYS A 60 8.56 2.71 14.09
C LYS A 60 8.27 2.06 15.45
N MET A 61 7.22 2.49 16.14
CA MET A 61 6.75 1.82 17.36
C MET A 61 6.31 0.39 17.05
N GLY A 62 5.50 0.18 16.01
CA GLY A 62 5.10 -1.17 15.58
C GLY A 62 6.29 -2.06 15.28
N LEU A 63 7.28 -1.57 14.52
CA LEU A 63 8.51 -2.29 14.20
C LEU A 63 9.39 -2.63 15.43
N SER A 64 9.23 -1.87 16.52
CA SER A 64 9.94 -2.14 17.77
C SER A 64 9.21 -3.16 18.67
N LEU A 65 7.92 -3.39 18.45
CA LEU A 65 7.07 -4.20 19.32
C LEU A 65 6.61 -5.51 18.69
N GLY A 66 6.62 -5.61 17.36
CA GLY A 66 6.15 -6.79 16.63
C GLY A 66 7.19 -7.34 15.67
N ASP A 67 7.06 -8.62 15.35
CA ASP A 67 7.90 -9.30 14.36
C ASP A 67 7.54 -8.85 12.94
N TYR A 68 6.25 -8.53 12.72
CA TYR A 68 5.73 -8.02 11.45
C TYR A 68 4.88 -6.78 11.69
N VAL A 69 4.99 -5.81 10.79
CA VAL A 69 4.15 -4.61 10.78
C VAL A 69 3.51 -4.46 9.42
N VAL A 70 2.18 -4.39 9.39
CA VAL A 70 1.39 -4.13 8.19
C VAL A 70 0.85 -2.71 8.26
N THR A 71 1.06 -1.92 7.22
CA THR A 71 0.49 -0.58 7.08
C THR A 71 -0.13 -0.42 5.70
N GLU A 72 -1.16 0.40 5.61
CA GLU A 72 -1.74 0.74 4.31
C GLU A 72 -0.93 1.83 3.59
N ALA A 73 -1.15 1.93 2.27
CA ALA A 73 -0.84 3.09 1.47
C ALA A 73 -2.16 3.52 0.80
N GLY A 74 -2.71 4.65 1.20
CA GLY A 74 -4.05 5.08 0.81
C GLY A 74 -4.21 5.35 -0.68
N PHE A 75 -5.39 5.08 -1.22
CA PHE A 75 -5.73 5.13 -2.65
C PHE A 75 -5.07 4.01 -3.49
N GLY A 76 -5.11 4.16 -4.81
CA GLY A 76 -4.48 3.22 -5.74
C GLY A 76 -2.95 3.20 -5.65
N ALA A 77 -2.35 2.16 -6.18
CA ALA A 77 -0.89 1.98 -6.14
C ALA A 77 -0.14 3.05 -6.95
N ASP A 78 -0.79 3.68 -7.90
CA ASP A 78 -0.29 4.83 -8.67
C ASP A 78 -0.17 6.12 -7.85
N LEU A 79 -0.86 6.22 -6.72
CA LEU A 79 -0.84 7.38 -5.83
C LEU A 79 -0.29 7.03 -4.44
N GLY A 80 -0.94 6.11 -3.73
CA GLY A 80 -0.61 5.78 -2.34
C GLY A 80 0.74 5.08 -2.20
N ALA A 81 1.04 4.12 -3.06
CA ALA A 81 2.34 3.45 -3.05
C ALA A 81 3.47 4.42 -3.38
N GLU A 82 3.29 5.33 -4.35
CA GLU A 82 4.24 6.38 -4.67
C GLU A 82 4.56 7.27 -3.46
N LYS A 83 3.53 7.75 -2.77
CA LYS A 83 3.71 8.56 -1.55
C LYS A 83 4.40 7.79 -0.44
N PHE A 84 4.03 6.53 -0.24
CA PHE A 84 4.65 5.69 0.76
C PHE A 84 6.13 5.47 0.47
N LEU A 85 6.44 5.04 -0.75
CA LEU A 85 7.80 4.66 -1.14
C LEU A 85 8.71 5.90 -1.29
N HIS A 86 8.28 6.94 -2.00
CA HIS A 86 9.13 8.11 -2.26
C HIS A 86 9.13 9.17 -1.17
N ILE A 87 8.10 9.25 -0.33
CA ILE A 87 8.02 10.28 0.70
C ILE A 87 8.23 9.68 2.09
N LYS A 88 7.35 8.77 2.50
CA LYS A 88 7.40 8.25 3.87
C LYS A 88 8.63 7.39 4.13
N CYS A 89 8.95 6.46 3.23
CA CYS A 89 10.12 5.60 3.39
C CYS A 89 11.41 6.41 3.46
N GLU A 90 11.58 7.39 2.57
CA GLU A 90 12.74 8.29 2.57
C GLU A 90 12.84 9.11 3.87
N GLN A 91 11.77 9.80 4.26
CA GLN A 91 11.77 10.66 5.45
C GLN A 91 11.93 9.88 6.76
N ALA A 92 11.37 8.69 6.84
CA ALA A 92 11.37 7.88 8.06
C ALA A 92 12.49 6.83 8.11
N GLY A 93 13.24 6.64 7.03
CA GLY A 93 14.28 5.61 6.91
C GLY A 93 13.69 4.20 6.93
N LEU A 94 12.52 4.00 6.29
CA LEU A 94 11.83 2.72 6.22
C LEU A 94 12.22 1.97 4.95
N LYS A 95 12.26 0.64 5.04
CA LYS A 95 12.48 -0.26 3.91
C LYS A 95 11.46 -1.39 3.99
N PRO A 96 10.42 -1.37 3.14
CA PRO A 96 9.44 -2.45 3.13
C PRO A 96 10.05 -3.75 2.61
N ASP A 97 9.72 -4.87 3.26
CA ASP A 97 10.17 -6.21 2.89
C ASP A 97 9.19 -6.90 1.95
N ALA A 98 7.93 -6.49 1.95
CA ALA A 98 6.89 -7.00 1.06
C ALA A 98 5.85 -5.94 0.77
N VAL A 99 5.13 -6.12 -0.34
CA VAL A 99 3.97 -5.32 -0.74
C VAL A 99 2.81 -6.25 -1.07
N VAL A 100 1.63 -5.96 -0.51
CA VAL A 100 0.38 -6.60 -0.91
C VAL A 100 -0.36 -5.65 -1.86
N LEU A 101 -0.53 -6.08 -3.10
CA LEU A 101 -1.25 -5.34 -4.13
C LEU A 101 -2.68 -5.87 -4.24
N VAL A 102 -3.64 -5.08 -3.77
CA VAL A 102 -5.05 -5.49 -3.74
C VAL A 102 -5.70 -5.28 -5.10
N ALA A 103 -6.39 -6.31 -5.60
CA ALA A 103 -7.13 -6.29 -6.84
C ALA A 103 -8.53 -6.90 -6.66
N THR A 104 -9.43 -6.63 -7.62
CA THR A 104 -10.72 -7.30 -7.74
C THR A 104 -10.98 -7.68 -9.19
N LEU A 105 -11.67 -8.79 -9.44
CA LEU A 105 -12.08 -9.15 -10.81
C LEU A 105 -12.96 -8.06 -11.43
N ARG A 106 -13.79 -7.40 -10.62
CA ARG A 106 -14.65 -6.29 -11.08
C ARG A 106 -13.84 -5.11 -11.60
N ALA A 107 -12.78 -4.71 -10.90
CA ALA A 107 -11.90 -3.65 -11.36
C ALA A 107 -11.22 -4.01 -12.69
N ILE A 108 -10.72 -5.23 -12.80
CA ILE A 108 -10.11 -5.74 -14.04
C ILE A 108 -11.11 -5.73 -15.20
N LYS A 109 -12.34 -6.24 -14.97
CA LYS A 109 -13.43 -6.20 -15.98
C LYS A 109 -13.78 -4.78 -16.38
N HIS A 110 -13.77 -3.83 -15.44
CA HIS A 110 -14.00 -2.41 -15.74
C HIS A 110 -12.91 -1.87 -16.66
N HIS A 111 -11.64 -2.18 -16.39
CA HIS A 111 -10.52 -1.81 -17.26
C HIS A 111 -10.59 -2.47 -18.65
N ALA A 112 -11.29 -3.59 -18.79
CA ALA A 112 -11.63 -4.20 -20.08
C ALA A 112 -12.76 -3.47 -20.83
N GLY A 113 -13.30 -2.39 -20.27
CA GLY A 113 -14.39 -1.61 -20.86
C GLY A 113 -15.80 -2.14 -20.56
N MET A 114 -15.96 -3.08 -19.62
CA MET A 114 -17.28 -3.52 -19.17
C MET A 114 -17.99 -2.44 -18.37
N SER A 115 -19.29 -2.26 -18.62
CA SER A 115 -20.14 -1.35 -17.85
C SER A 115 -20.37 -1.85 -16.42
N GLU A 116 -20.73 -0.99 -15.48
CA GLU A 116 -20.98 -1.35 -14.08
C GLU A 116 -22.05 -2.47 -13.94
N TYR A 117 -23.04 -2.50 -14.83
CA TYR A 117 -24.09 -3.52 -14.83
C TYR A 117 -23.59 -4.91 -15.25
N GLU A 118 -22.51 -4.97 -16.04
CA GLU A 118 -21.91 -6.20 -16.57
C GLU A 118 -20.82 -6.79 -15.67
N LEU A 119 -20.30 -6.03 -14.69
CA LEU A 119 -19.18 -6.48 -13.85
C LEU A 119 -19.45 -7.78 -13.10
N LYS A 120 -20.74 -8.08 -12.83
CA LYS A 120 -21.17 -9.31 -12.17
C LYS A 120 -21.28 -10.51 -13.12
N VAL A 121 -21.20 -10.27 -14.43
CA VAL A 121 -21.31 -11.34 -15.43
C VAL A 121 -19.93 -12.01 -15.58
N PRO A 122 -19.84 -13.34 -15.48
CA PRO A 122 -18.59 -14.06 -15.72
C PRO A 122 -18.07 -13.84 -17.15
N LYS A 123 -16.79 -13.43 -17.28
CA LYS A 123 -16.19 -13.17 -18.59
C LYS A 123 -14.66 -13.28 -18.53
N VAL A 124 -14.14 -14.48 -18.68
CA VAL A 124 -12.69 -14.76 -18.62
C VAL A 124 -11.88 -13.91 -19.61
N ALA A 125 -12.39 -13.69 -20.83
CA ALA A 125 -11.72 -12.84 -21.82
C ALA A 125 -11.58 -11.37 -21.36
N ALA A 126 -12.47 -10.89 -20.49
CA ALA A 126 -12.35 -9.55 -19.92
C ALA A 126 -11.25 -9.47 -18.85
N ILE A 127 -10.97 -10.57 -18.16
CA ILE A 127 -9.84 -10.64 -17.23
C ILE A 127 -8.52 -10.48 -18.02
N GLU A 128 -8.39 -11.15 -19.14
CA GLU A 128 -7.20 -11.08 -19.99
C GLU A 128 -7.01 -9.65 -20.58
N SER A 129 -8.04 -9.08 -21.17
CA SER A 129 -7.95 -7.75 -21.79
C SER A 129 -7.83 -6.60 -20.78
N GLY A 130 -8.39 -6.74 -19.56
CA GLY A 130 -8.33 -5.73 -18.52
C GLY A 130 -7.12 -5.86 -17.60
N PHE A 131 -6.33 -6.92 -17.73
CA PHE A 131 -5.16 -7.17 -16.88
C PHE A 131 -4.09 -6.07 -16.98
N CYS A 132 -4.00 -5.38 -18.11
CA CYS A 132 -2.96 -4.38 -18.39
C CYS A 132 -2.82 -3.30 -17.29
N ASN A 133 -3.89 -2.94 -16.60
CA ASN A 133 -3.82 -1.99 -15.49
C ASN A 133 -3.14 -2.62 -14.25
N LEU A 134 -3.54 -3.83 -13.86
CA LEU A 134 -2.90 -4.54 -12.75
C LEU A 134 -1.44 -4.87 -13.09
N GLU A 135 -1.16 -5.29 -14.32
CA GLU A 135 0.19 -5.51 -14.83
C GLU A 135 1.07 -4.30 -14.62
N LYS A 136 0.56 -3.10 -14.97
CA LYS A 136 1.30 -1.85 -14.77
C LYS A 136 1.59 -1.57 -13.29
N HIS A 137 0.65 -1.83 -12.40
CA HIS A 137 0.90 -1.69 -10.97
C HIS A 137 1.93 -2.69 -10.44
N ILE A 138 1.92 -3.94 -10.92
CA ILE A 138 2.94 -4.93 -10.59
C ILE A 138 4.32 -4.43 -11.04
N GLU A 139 4.45 -4.00 -12.29
CA GLU A 139 5.70 -3.46 -12.83
C GLU A 139 6.20 -2.24 -12.05
N ASN A 140 5.30 -1.34 -11.66
CA ASN A 140 5.66 -0.16 -10.87
C ASN A 140 6.25 -0.54 -9.51
N ILE A 141 5.66 -1.50 -8.79
CA ILE A 141 6.21 -1.98 -7.51
C ILE A 141 7.55 -2.70 -7.72
N GLN A 142 7.67 -3.50 -8.78
CA GLN A 142 8.91 -4.20 -9.11
C GLN A 142 10.07 -3.25 -9.41
N LYS A 143 9.82 -2.05 -9.98
CA LYS A 143 10.84 -1.02 -10.17
C LYS A 143 11.51 -0.59 -8.87
N PHE A 144 10.78 -0.61 -7.74
CA PHE A 144 11.33 -0.33 -6.42
C PHE A 144 12.13 -1.49 -5.81
N GLY A 145 12.29 -2.60 -6.54
CA GLY A 145 13.02 -3.78 -6.07
C GLY A 145 12.24 -4.68 -5.14
N ILE A 146 10.91 -4.63 -5.14
CA ILE A 146 10.01 -5.45 -4.33
C ILE A 146 9.09 -6.23 -5.25
N ASN A 147 8.98 -7.55 -5.03
CA ASN A 147 8.01 -8.37 -5.76
C ASN A 147 6.70 -8.41 -4.99
N PRO A 148 5.57 -7.90 -5.53
CA PRO A 148 4.32 -7.86 -4.78
C PRO A 148 3.63 -9.22 -4.71
N VAL A 149 2.85 -9.45 -3.64
CA VAL A 149 1.83 -10.48 -3.58
C VAL A 149 0.49 -9.85 -3.99
N VAL A 150 -0.17 -10.39 -5.00
CA VAL A 150 -1.48 -9.90 -5.43
C VAL A 150 -2.56 -10.54 -4.58
N CYS A 151 -3.29 -9.72 -3.82
CA CYS A 151 -4.45 -10.14 -3.03
C CYS A 151 -5.74 -9.84 -3.82
N VAL A 152 -6.47 -10.87 -4.21
CA VAL A 152 -7.71 -10.72 -4.97
C VAL A 152 -8.89 -10.76 -4.01
N ASN A 153 -9.51 -9.62 -3.73
CA ASN A 153 -10.70 -9.56 -2.91
C ASN A 153 -11.87 -10.22 -3.66
N ALA A 154 -12.38 -11.30 -3.09
CA ALA A 154 -13.46 -12.11 -3.66
C ALA A 154 -14.82 -11.41 -3.56
N PHE A 155 -15.61 -11.55 -4.62
CA PHE A 155 -17.03 -11.19 -4.64
C PHE A 155 -17.88 -12.44 -4.94
N PRO A 156 -19.17 -12.46 -4.47
CA PRO A 156 -20.04 -13.63 -4.66
C PRO A 156 -20.27 -14.04 -6.11
N ASP A 157 -20.16 -13.10 -7.04
CA ASP A 157 -20.40 -13.32 -8.47
C ASP A 157 -19.13 -13.76 -9.23
N ASP A 158 -17.99 -13.80 -8.57
CA ASP A 158 -16.71 -14.18 -9.16
C ASP A 158 -16.66 -15.69 -9.42
N THR A 159 -16.02 -16.11 -10.51
CA THR A 159 -15.91 -17.52 -10.88
C THR A 159 -14.49 -18.05 -10.77
N GLN A 160 -14.38 -19.36 -10.52
CA GLN A 160 -13.08 -20.02 -10.44
C GLN A 160 -12.27 -19.87 -11.74
N ALA A 161 -12.93 -19.97 -12.90
CA ALA A 161 -12.25 -19.79 -14.20
C ALA A 161 -11.62 -18.39 -14.38
N GLU A 162 -12.27 -17.36 -13.83
CA GLU A 162 -11.72 -16.00 -13.84
C GLU A 162 -10.53 -15.86 -12.87
N TYR A 163 -10.61 -16.46 -11.68
CA TYR A 163 -9.48 -16.51 -10.76
C TYR A 163 -8.29 -17.27 -11.34
N ASP A 164 -8.53 -18.41 -11.99
CA ASP A 164 -7.47 -19.21 -12.59
C ASP A 164 -6.77 -18.44 -13.71
N LYS A 165 -7.53 -17.73 -14.55
CA LYS A 165 -6.96 -16.84 -15.58
C LYS A 165 -6.13 -15.72 -14.96
N LEU A 166 -6.61 -15.06 -13.91
CA LEU A 166 -5.86 -14.01 -13.25
C LEU A 166 -4.56 -14.54 -12.62
N LYS A 167 -4.61 -15.70 -11.96
CA LYS A 167 -3.44 -16.37 -11.39
C LYS A 167 -2.41 -16.71 -12.47
N GLU A 168 -2.84 -17.21 -13.62
CA GLU A 168 -1.97 -17.48 -14.78
C GLU A 168 -1.26 -16.21 -15.26
N LEU A 169 -2.01 -15.11 -15.43
CA LEU A 169 -1.46 -13.83 -15.88
C LEU A 169 -0.46 -13.23 -14.87
N CYS A 170 -0.78 -13.30 -13.58
CA CYS A 170 0.14 -12.86 -12.52
C CYS A 170 1.41 -13.72 -12.47
N ALA A 171 1.28 -15.05 -12.62
CA ALA A 171 2.42 -15.95 -12.64
C ALA A 171 3.35 -15.66 -13.83
N ALA A 172 2.81 -15.30 -14.99
CA ALA A 172 3.59 -14.87 -16.15
C ALA A 172 4.41 -13.59 -15.89
N LYS A 173 4.01 -12.77 -14.90
CA LYS A 173 4.76 -11.59 -14.42
C LYS A 173 5.67 -11.90 -13.22
N GLY A 174 5.81 -13.16 -12.85
CA GLY A 174 6.64 -13.60 -11.72
C GLY A 174 6.07 -13.28 -10.35
N VAL A 175 4.76 -13.02 -10.25
CA VAL A 175 4.07 -12.71 -8.98
C VAL A 175 3.00 -13.73 -8.66
N THR A 176 2.72 -13.92 -7.37
CA THR A 176 1.66 -14.82 -6.91
C THR A 176 0.37 -14.04 -6.67
N ALA A 177 -0.76 -14.55 -7.16
CA ALA A 177 -2.09 -14.04 -6.86
C ALA A 177 -2.85 -15.01 -5.97
N ILE A 178 -3.44 -14.52 -4.88
CA ILE A 178 -4.19 -15.29 -3.89
C ILE A 178 -5.56 -14.65 -3.70
N VAL A 179 -6.59 -15.46 -3.68
CA VAL A 179 -7.97 -15.02 -3.42
C VAL A 179 -8.19 -14.86 -1.92
N SER A 180 -8.74 -13.73 -1.52
CA SER A 180 -9.09 -13.42 -0.14
C SER A 180 -10.59 -13.33 0.03
N THR A 181 -11.14 -14.07 0.99
CA THR A 181 -12.54 -14.03 1.42
C THR A 181 -12.71 -13.27 2.73
N ALA A 182 -11.74 -12.42 3.10
CA ALA A 182 -11.69 -11.69 4.37
C ALA A 182 -12.95 -10.87 4.65
N PHE A 183 -13.62 -10.35 3.63
CA PHE A 183 -14.85 -9.59 3.82
C PHE A 183 -15.97 -10.42 4.48
N VAL A 184 -16.03 -11.72 4.18
CA VAL A 184 -17.05 -12.63 4.73
C VAL A 184 -16.53 -13.42 5.94
N GLU A 185 -15.26 -13.84 5.89
CA GLU A 185 -14.69 -14.81 6.83
C GLU A 185 -13.69 -14.19 7.83
N GLY A 186 -13.51 -12.86 7.77
CA GLY A 186 -12.53 -12.17 8.63
C GLY A 186 -11.11 -12.66 8.40
N GLY A 187 -10.31 -12.74 9.46
CA GLY A 187 -8.90 -13.12 9.39
C GLY A 187 -8.65 -14.49 8.74
N LYS A 188 -9.57 -15.45 8.87
CA LYS A 188 -9.46 -16.76 8.23
C LYS A 188 -9.41 -16.65 6.70
N GLY A 189 -10.21 -15.75 6.13
CA GLY A 189 -10.26 -15.53 4.69
C GLY A 189 -9.01 -14.88 4.10
N SER A 190 -8.10 -14.39 4.93
CA SER A 190 -6.81 -13.82 4.52
C SER A 190 -5.60 -14.66 4.95
N ALA A 191 -5.78 -15.81 5.59
CA ALA A 191 -4.68 -16.60 6.14
C ALA A 191 -3.67 -17.03 5.06
N GLU A 192 -4.15 -17.45 3.88
CA GLU A 192 -3.28 -17.83 2.76
C GLU A 192 -2.48 -16.64 2.22
N VAL A 193 -3.09 -15.44 2.16
CA VAL A 193 -2.39 -14.20 1.77
C VAL A 193 -1.27 -13.91 2.79
N ALA A 194 -1.59 -13.98 4.08
CA ALA A 194 -0.61 -13.73 5.15
C ALA A 194 0.56 -14.73 5.09
N GLN A 195 0.28 -16.02 4.92
CA GLN A 195 1.30 -17.04 4.76
C GLN A 195 2.22 -16.74 3.57
N LYS A 196 1.64 -16.35 2.44
CA LYS A 196 2.41 -16.01 1.25
C LYS A 196 3.28 -14.77 1.42
N VAL A 197 2.79 -13.77 2.13
CA VAL A 197 3.57 -12.56 2.47
C VAL A 197 4.78 -12.94 3.34
N ILE A 198 4.59 -13.79 4.35
CA ILE A 198 5.68 -14.30 5.20
C ILE A 198 6.72 -15.03 4.34
N GLU A 199 6.29 -15.93 3.46
CA GLU A 199 7.19 -16.64 2.54
C GLU A 199 8.01 -15.69 1.66
N GLU A 200 7.40 -14.61 1.14
CA GLU A 200 8.12 -13.62 0.33
C GLU A 200 9.15 -12.85 1.18
N ILE A 201 8.80 -12.49 2.42
CA ILE A 201 9.74 -11.84 3.36
C ILE A 201 10.92 -12.77 3.68
N GLU A 202 10.64 -14.04 3.98
CA GLU A 202 11.66 -15.05 4.33
C GLU A 202 12.63 -15.37 3.19
N LYS A 203 12.22 -15.18 1.93
CA LYS A 203 13.13 -15.27 0.77
C LYS A 203 14.26 -14.24 0.81
N GLY A 204 14.06 -13.10 1.50
CA GLY A 204 15.06 -12.04 1.61
C GLY A 204 15.46 -11.41 0.27
N THR A 205 14.57 -11.46 -0.73
CA THR A 205 14.86 -10.96 -2.09
C THR A 205 14.49 -9.50 -2.28
N ALA A 206 13.73 -8.90 -1.35
CA ALA A 206 13.37 -7.50 -1.40
C ALA A 206 14.63 -6.62 -1.32
N ASN A 207 14.75 -5.69 -2.25
CA ASN A 207 15.87 -4.77 -2.33
C ASN A 207 15.34 -3.37 -2.65
N TYR A 208 14.54 -2.84 -1.74
CA TYR A 208 13.90 -1.55 -1.89
C TYR A 208 14.91 -0.45 -2.20
N LYS A 209 14.63 0.32 -3.25
CA LYS A 209 15.35 1.52 -3.65
C LYS A 209 14.36 2.56 -4.17
N PRO A 210 14.48 3.84 -3.75
CA PRO A 210 13.72 4.91 -4.38
C PRO A 210 14.15 5.07 -5.84
N LEU A 211 13.21 5.47 -6.71
CA LEU A 211 13.49 5.65 -8.14
C LEU A 211 14.29 6.95 -8.40
N TYR A 212 14.22 7.90 -7.50
CA TYR A 212 14.95 9.17 -7.56
C TYR A 212 15.38 9.64 -6.18
N GLN A 213 16.30 10.58 -6.13
CA GLN A 213 16.71 11.25 -4.91
C GLN A 213 16.00 12.61 -4.76
N PRO A 214 15.81 13.13 -3.55
CA PRO A 214 15.22 14.46 -3.33
C PRO A 214 15.94 15.57 -4.08
N SER A 215 17.26 15.45 -4.28
CA SER A 215 18.12 16.41 -4.98
C SER A 215 18.03 16.37 -6.50
N ASP A 216 17.43 15.32 -7.08
CA ASP A 216 17.30 15.19 -8.53
C ASP A 216 16.38 16.26 -9.13
N SER A 217 16.60 16.60 -10.40
CA SER A 217 15.77 17.58 -11.10
C SER A 217 14.31 17.10 -11.22
N ILE A 218 13.39 18.05 -11.31
CA ILE A 218 11.96 17.74 -11.51
C ILE A 218 11.74 16.95 -12.82
N GLU A 219 12.45 17.34 -13.88
CA GLU A 219 12.40 16.63 -15.17
C GLU A 219 12.83 15.17 -15.04
N TYR A 220 13.94 14.90 -14.35
CA TYR A 220 14.37 13.52 -14.08
C TYR A 220 13.31 12.72 -13.30
N LYS A 221 12.74 13.32 -12.23
CA LYS A 221 11.72 12.66 -11.41
C LYS A 221 10.46 12.32 -12.22
N ILE A 222 10.02 13.20 -13.12
CA ILE A 222 8.88 12.94 -14.00
C ILE A 222 9.17 11.80 -14.97
N ASN A 223 10.39 11.74 -15.52
CA ASN A 223 10.74 10.74 -16.54
C ASN A 223 10.99 9.34 -15.96
N VAL A 224 11.34 9.22 -14.68
CA VAL A 224 11.65 7.92 -14.05
C VAL A 224 10.41 7.24 -13.44
N VAL A 225 9.39 8.00 -13.06
CA VAL A 225 8.10 7.50 -12.59
C VAL A 225 7.19 7.15 -13.76
#